data_d6b197d8498fa0167ed46c8387e8fd06
#
_entry.id   d6b197d8498fa0167ed46c8387e8fd06
#
_cell.length_a   1.000
_cell.length_b   1.000
_cell.length_c   1.000
_cell.angle_alpha   90.00
_cell.angle_beta   90.00
_cell.angle_gamma   90.00
#
_symmetry.space_group_name_H-M   'P 1'
#
loop_
_entity.id
_entity.type
_entity.pdbx_description
1 polymer ?
#
loop_
_entity_poly.entity_id
_entity_poly.type
_entity_poly.pdbx_seq_one_letter_code
_entity_poly.pdbx_strand_id
1 'polypeptide(L)'
;MSPTLAHSSPMISPALVARMTRTFVRVAEIWVPTKDGTKLQFLDGLYGSLSGFRAVSEPMRFGFDEGLPGKAWAAGHPIILKRFESSSFERAEAAKAVGLTCGVAAPVFAGDRLMAVLVLLCGDDDAHIGAIEVWHNDPATSYEMRLVGGYYGTAAMFELNARYTRFPRGYGLPGRVWKSGMPMIVKDLKHSKAFLRWQEATEIGINRGLGIPFPHASGQTWALTLLSAHDTPIARRFEIWVPSAEHDALIFNAGDCDQNTQLAADYAAVKIAKGEGTIGQVWATGLPAVRDSLAADTSPAGRSAVAAGLESMVAMPVMNEHGLKALVAWYF
;
A
#
# COMPACT_ATOMS: atom_id res chain seq x y z
N MET A 1 -45.31 -3.66 -29.21
CA MET A 1 -44.79 -4.53 -28.13
C MET A 1 -43.29 -4.58 -28.27
N SER A 2 -42.58 -3.75 -27.50
CA SER A 2 -41.11 -3.70 -27.48
C SER A 2 -40.60 -4.65 -26.38
N PRO A 3 -39.56 -5.47 -26.61
CA PRO A 3 -39.00 -6.30 -25.56
C PRO A 3 -38.11 -5.45 -24.64
N THR A 4 -38.40 -5.49 -23.36
CA THR A 4 -37.60 -4.93 -22.28
C THR A 4 -36.33 -5.73 -22.16
N LEU A 5 -35.18 -5.13 -22.47
CA LEU A 5 -33.86 -5.68 -22.18
C LEU A 5 -33.61 -5.64 -20.68
N ALA A 6 -33.70 -6.79 -20.04
CA ALA A 6 -33.22 -6.96 -18.66
C ALA A 6 -31.70 -6.79 -18.62
N HIS A 7 -31.23 -5.73 -18.00
CA HIS A 7 -29.83 -5.56 -17.63
C HIS A 7 -29.52 -6.55 -16.49
N SER A 8 -28.96 -7.70 -16.84
CA SER A 8 -28.31 -8.57 -15.86
C SER A 8 -27.00 -7.92 -15.42
N SER A 9 -26.97 -7.38 -14.19
CA SER A 9 -25.70 -7.04 -13.53
C SER A 9 -24.81 -8.28 -13.54
N PRO A 10 -23.51 -8.17 -13.87
CA PRO A 10 -22.61 -9.31 -13.84
C PRO A 10 -22.54 -9.81 -12.40
N MET A 11 -23.01 -11.04 -12.16
CA MET A 11 -22.85 -11.71 -10.88
C MET A 11 -21.36 -11.95 -10.65
N ILE A 12 -20.81 -11.28 -9.63
CA ILE A 12 -19.43 -11.50 -9.18
C ILE A 12 -19.33 -12.98 -8.77
N SER A 13 -18.37 -13.70 -9.34
CA SER A 13 -18.17 -15.12 -9.03
C SER A 13 -17.92 -15.31 -7.54
N PRO A 14 -18.55 -16.31 -6.87
CA PRO A 14 -18.26 -16.63 -5.46
C PRO A 14 -16.78 -16.90 -5.18
N ALA A 15 -16.03 -17.40 -6.17
CA ALA A 15 -14.59 -17.59 -6.08
C ALA A 15 -13.82 -16.24 -6.04
N LEU A 16 -14.34 -15.22 -6.71
CA LEU A 16 -13.78 -13.86 -6.68
C LEU A 16 -13.97 -13.21 -5.31
N VAL A 17 -15.18 -13.28 -4.77
CA VAL A 17 -15.51 -12.79 -3.43
C VAL A 17 -14.62 -13.50 -2.39
N ALA A 18 -14.47 -14.84 -2.48
CA ALA A 18 -13.63 -15.63 -1.60
C ALA A 18 -12.11 -15.30 -1.74
N ARG A 19 -11.65 -14.84 -2.91
CA ARG A 19 -10.26 -14.44 -3.13
C ARG A 19 -9.93 -13.06 -2.55
N MET A 20 -10.84 -12.08 -2.70
CA MET A 20 -10.66 -10.74 -2.13
C MET A 20 -10.78 -10.73 -0.60
N THR A 21 -11.50 -11.67 -0.01
CA THR A 21 -11.59 -11.84 1.46
C THR A 21 -10.33 -12.41 2.10
N ARG A 22 -9.34 -12.83 1.31
CA ARG A 22 -8.07 -13.43 1.80
C ARG A 22 -6.86 -12.51 1.79
N THR A 23 -7.02 -11.24 1.44
CA THR A 23 -5.93 -10.27 1.51
C THR A 23 -5.97 -9.50 2.82
N PHE A 24 -4.80 -9.21 3.38
CA PHE A 24 -4.66 -8.45 4.63
C PHE A 24 -5.22 -7.03 4.49
N VAL A 25 -4.96 -6.38 3.37
CA VAL A 25 -5.60 -5.11 3.00
C VAL A 25 -6.94 -5.40 2.33
N ARG A 26 -8.02 -4.85 2.87
CA ARG A 26 -9.38 -5.07 2.39
C ARG A 26 -9.98 -3.88 1.65
N VAL A 27 -9.51 -2.68 1.96
CA VAL A 27 -9.94 -1.43 1.32
C VAL A 27 -8.71 -0.58 1.04
N ALA A 28 -8.67 0.06 -0.11
CA ALA A 28 -7.74 1.13 -0.41
C ALA A 28 -8.51 2.37 -0.88
N GLU A 29 -8.17 3.54 -0.34
CA GLU A 29 -8.83 4.82 -0.66
C GLU A 29 -7.78 5.86 -1.02
N ILE A 30 -8.10 6.72 -1.98
CA ILE A 30 -7.27 7.85 -2.37
C ILE A 30 -8.01 9.14 -2.05
N TRP A 31 -7.37 9.96 -1.24
CA TRP A 31 -7.86 11.25 -0.80
C TRP A 31 -6.96 12.34 -1.38
N VAL A 32 -7.54 13.36 -2.02
CA VAL A 32 -6.78 14.44 -2.66
C VAL A 32 -7.23 15.79 -2.11
N PRO A 33 -6.35 16.82 -2.10
CA PRO A 33 -6.75 18.16 -1.72
C PRO A 33 -7.90 18.69 -2.60
N THR A 34 -8.84 19.36 -1.98
CA THR A 34 -9.88 20.15 -2.68
C THR A 34 -9.24 21.28 -3.47
N LYS A 35 -9.97 21.89 -4.40
CA LYS A 35 -9.44 22.99 -5.25
C LYS A 35 -8.92 24.18 -4.45
N ASP A 36 -9.55 24.46 -3.31
CA ASP A 36 -9.14 25.52 -2.37
C ASP A 36 -8.01 25.08 -1.42
N GLY A 37 -7.62 23.80 -1.45
CA GLY A 37 -6.56 23.24 -0.61
C GLY A 37 -6.89 23.14 0.88
N THR A 38 -8.14 23.38 1.30
CA THR A 38 -8.50 23.43 2.72
C THR A 38 -8.87 22.06 3.31
N LYS A 39 -9.31 21.13 2.46
CA LYS A 39 -9.74 19.79 2.87
C LYS A 39 -9.21 18.72 1.90
N LEU A 40 -9.29 17.48 2.34
CA LEU A 40 -9.16 16.30 1.50
C LEU A 40 -10.55 15.83 1.07
N GLN A 41 -10.68 15.44 -0.18
CA GLN A 41 -11.86 14.82 -0.77
C GLN A 41 -11.51 13.45 -1.32
N PHE A 42 -12.50 12.56 -1.34
CA PHE A 42 -12.39 11.26 -1.96
C PHE A 42 -12.15 11.41 -3.47
N LEU A 43 -11.15 10.72 -3.98
CA LEU A 43 -10.86 10.64 -5.42
C LEU A 43 -11.35 9.31 -5.98
N ASP A 44 -10.92 8.20 -5.37
CA ASP A 44 -11.22 6.85 -5.83
C ASP A 44 -10.92 5.82 -4.72
N GLY A 45 -11.40 4.57 -4.86
CA GLY A 45 -11.12 3.54 -3.88
C GLY A 45 -11.47 2.13 -4.36
N LEU A 46 -10.71 1.14 -3.87
CA LEU A 46 -10.93 -0.28 -4.04
C LEU A 46 -11.59 -0.84 -2.78
N TYR A 47 -12.79 -1.37 -2.92
CA TYR A 47 -13.61 -1.84 -1.80
C TYR A 47 -14.06 -3.30 -1.93
N GLY A 48 -13.85 -3.92 -3.10
CA GLY A 48 -14.38 -5.25 -3.37
C GLY A 48 -15.89 -5.33 -3.15
N SER A 49 -16.32 -6.23 -2.27
CA SER A 49 -17.75 -6.40 -1.93
C SER A 49 -18.29 -5.38 -0.92
N LEU A 50 -17.46 -4.46 -0.41
CA LEU A 50 -17.82 -3.53 0.67
C LEU A 50 -18.47 -2.22 0.14
N SER A 51 -19.44 -2.34 -0.78
CA SER A 51 -20.12 -1.21 -1.42
C SER A 51 -20.82 -0.26 -0.43
N GLY A 52 -21.38 -0.81 0.65
CA GLY A 52 -21.99 -0.02 1.73
C GLY A 52 -20.97 0.88 2.42
N PHE A 53 -19.77 0.39 2.68
CA PHE A 53 -18.70 1.17 3.27
C PHE A 53 -18.18 2.25 2.30
N ARG A 54 -18.11 1.94 0.99
CA ARG A 54 -17.81 2.92 -0.06
C ARG A 54 -18.79 4.09 -0.04
N ALA A 55 -20.10 3.81 0.03
CA ALA A 55 -21.13 4.84 0.05
C ALA A 55 -21.03 5.80 1.25
N VAL A 56 -20.55 5.32 2.41
CA VAL A 56 -20.26 6.16 3.58
C VAL A 56 -19.00 7.00 3.37
N SER A 57 -18.00 6.48 2.65
CA SER A 57 -16.70 7.11 2.47
C SER A 57 -16.72 8.26 1.45
N GLU A 58 -17.35 8.05 0.30
CA GLU A 58 -17.32 9.00 -0.84
C GLU A 58 -17.75 10.44 -0.52
N PRO A 59 -18.80 10.70 0.30
CA PRO A 59 -19.22 12.07 0.61
C PRO A 59 -18.33 12.77 1.63
N MET A 60 -17.44 12.04 2.32
CA MET A 60 -16.63 12.61 3.40
C MET A 60 -15.57 13.60 2.90
N ARG A 61 -15.22 14.50 3.79
CA ARG A 61 -14.14 15.48 3.62
C ARG A 61 -13.39 15.58 4.94
N PHE A 62 -12.05 15.67 4.86
CA PHE A 62 -11.20 15.76 6.05
C PHE A 62 -10.38 17.05 5.99
N GLY A 63 -10.42 17.85 7.03
CA GLY A 63 -9.54 19.00 7.21
C GLY A 63 -8.12 18.58 7.60
N PHE A 64 -7.23 19.56 7.70
CA PHE A 64 -5.88 19.37 8.24
C PHE A 64 -5.97 18.89 9.69
N ASP A 65 -5.28 17.79 10.04
CA ASP A 65 -5.32 17.08 11.34
C ASP A 65 -6.70 16.44 11.68
N GLU A 66 -7.62 16.32 10.73
CA GLU A 66 -8.94 15.74 10.91
C GLU A 66 -9.00 14.30 10.34
N GLY A 67 -9.58 13.37 11.10
CA GLY A 67 -9.67 11.96 10.73
C GLY A 67 -8.32 11.33 10.41
N LEU A 68 -8.30 10.13 9.87
CA LEU A 68 -7.05 9.43 9.54
C LEU A 68 -6.29 10.09 8.37
N PRO A 69 -6.95 10.48 7.25
CA PRO A 69 -6.27 11.13 6.13
C PRO A 69 -5.68 12.50 6.50
N GLY A 70 -6.45 13.35 7.22
CA GLY A 70 -5.99 14.68 7.63
C GLY A 70 -4.86 14.65 8.65
N LYS A 71 -4.84 13.65 9.53
CA LYS A 71 -3.72 13.41 10.46
C LYS A 71 -2.43 13.03 9.73
N ALA A 72 -2.51 12.19 8.71
CA ALA A 72 -1.35 11.84 7.90
C ALA A 72 -0.85 13.07 7.09
N TRP A 73 -1.77 13.91 6.62
CA TRP A 73 -1.41 15.18 6.01
C TRP A 73 -0.64 16.10 6.97
N ALA A 74 -1.18 16.30 8.17
CA ALA A 74 -0.57 17.15 9.19
C ALA A 74 0.78 16.63 9.67
N ALA A 75 0.90 15.31 9.82
CA ALA A 75 2.14 14.67 10.26
C ALA A 75 3.24 14.65 9.19
N GLY A 76 2.88 14.68 7.90
CA GLY A 76 3.84 14.56 6.78
C GLY A 76 4.44 13.15 6.61
N HIS A 77 3.93 12.15 7.33
CA HIS A 77 4.43 10.78 7.30
C HIS A 77 3.30 9.76 7.52
N PRO A 78 3.53 8.45 7.29
CA PRO A 78 2.51 7.43 7.51
C PRO A 78 2.03 7.38 8.97
N ILE A 79 0.70 7.28 9.13
CA ILE A 79 0.00 7.14 10.41
C ILE A 79 -0.73 5.80 10.44
N ILE A 80 -0.61 5.06 11.53
CA ILE A 80 -1.39 3.86 11.79
C ILE A 80 -2.43 4.17 12.89
N LEU A 81 -3.68 3.88 12.58
CA LEU A 81 -4.79 3.95 13.52
C LEU A 81 -5.25 2.54 13.85
N LYS A 82 -5.10 2.16 15.12
CA LYS A 82 -5.53 0.86 15.66
C LYS A 82 -6.89 1.00 16.32
N ARG A 83 -7.68 -0.07 16.30
CA ARG A 83 -8.94 -0.18 17.03
C ARG A 83 -9.85 1.03 16.79
N PHE A 84 -10.53 1.05 15.65
CA PHE A 84 -11.40 2.15 15.23
C PHE A 84 -12.45 2.53 16.29
N GLU A 85 -12.97 1.55 17.04
CA GLU A 85 -14.00 1.75 18.07
C GLU A 85 -13.57 2.69 19.20
N SER A 86 -12.29 2.71 19.56
CA SER A 86 -11.73 3.53 20.64
C SER A 86 -10.95 4.74 20.14
N SER A 87 -11.10 5.09 18.86
CA SER A 87 -10.32 6.11 18.19
C SER A 87 -11.17 7.26 17.65
N SER A 88 -10.54 8.28 17.10
CA SER A 88 -11.19 9.37 16.37
C SER A 88 -11.53 8.98 14.91
N PHE A 89 -11.74 7.71 14.61
CA PHE A 89 -12.11 7.28 13.27
C PHE A 89 -13.59 7.55 13.02
N GLU A 90 -13.90 8.53 12.19
CA GLU A 90 -15.27 9.02 11.97
C GLU A 90 -16.24 7.99 11.39
N ARG A 91 -15.70 6.91 10.77
CA ARG A 91 -16.47 5.81 10.17
C ARG A 91 -16.42 4.53 11.01
N ALA A 92 -16.18 4.64 12.34
CA ALA A 92 -15.94 3.49 13.22
C ALA A 92 -17.08 2.45 13.17
N GLU A 93 -18.35 2.90 13.26
CA GLU A 93 -19.51 2.01 13.21
C GLU A 93 -19.65 1.29 11.85
N ALA A 94 -19.46 2.03 10.73
CA ALA A 94 -19.51 1.43 9.40
C ALA A 94 -18.36 0.45 9.18
N ALA A 95 -17.16 0.76 9.68
CA ALA A 95 -15.98 -0.11 9.62
C ALA A 95 -16.20 -1.39 10.43
N LYS A 96 -16.75 -1.27 11.65
CA LYS A 96 -17.09 -2.41 12.51
C LYS A 96 -18.08 -3.35 11.84
N ALA A 97 -19.12 -2.78 11.21
CA ALA A 97 -20.17 -3.57 10.53
C ALA A 97 -19.58 -4.47 9.40
N VAL A 98 -18.41 -4.14 8.85
CA VAL A 98 -17.75 -4.90 7.79
C VAL A 98 -16.44 -5.55 8.24
N GLY A 99 -16.15 -5.56 9.55
CA GLY A 99 -14.99 -6.21 10.14
C GLY A 99 -13.65 -5.51 9.87
N LEU A 100 -13.65 -4.19 9.62
CA LEU A 100 -12.42 -3.40 9.53
C LEU A 100 -12.02 -2.91 10.93
N THR A 101 -10.76 -3.08 11.30
CA THR A 101 -10.26 -2.83 12.67
C THR A 101 -9.09 -1.86 12.72
N CYS A 102 -8.36 -1.71 11.61
CA CYS A 102 -7.14 -0.93 11.53
C CYS A 102 -7.04 -0.19 10.20
N GLY A 103 -6.34 0.94 10.20
CA GLY A 103 -6.02 1.67 8.98
C GLY A 103 -4.62 2.28 9.03
N VAL A 104 -4.00 2.37 7.86
CA VAL A 104 -2.79 3.16 7.65
C VAL A 104 -3.05 4.21 6.59
N ALA A 105 -2.68 5.46 6.86
CA ALA A 105 -2.69 6.54 5.89
C ALA A 105 -1.25 6.91 5.52
N ALA A 106 -0.95 6.90 4.25
CA ALA A 106 0.36 7.20 3.68
C ALA A 106 0.26 8.45 2.80
N PRO A 107 0.80 9.60 3.22
CA PRO A 107 0.74 10.82 2.44
C PRO A 107 1.76 10.77 1.29
N VAL A 108 1.38 11.29 0.14
CA VAL A 108 2.23 11.44 -1.05
C VAL A 108 2.48 12.92 -1.26
N PHE A 109 3.74 13.33 -1.13
CA PHE A 109 4.17 14.70 -1.35
C PHE A 109 5.04 14.83 -2.60
N ALA A 110 4.90 15.96 -3.30
CA ALA A 110 5.83 16.42 -4.32
C ALA A 110 6.49 17.70 -3.78
N GLY A 111 7.71 17.57 -3.26
CA GLY A 111 8.30 18.60 -2.38
C GLY A 111 7.44 18.79 -1.14
N ASP A 112 7.07 20.05 -0.83
CA ASP A 112 6.22 20.37 0.33
C ASP A 112 4.71 20.30 0.01
N ARG A 113 4.35 20.06 -1.25
CA ARG A 113 2.95 20.00 -1.67
C ARG A 113 2.38 18.60 -1.49
N LEU A 114 1.32 18.48 -0.68
CA LEU A 114 0.54 17.24 -0.62
C LEU A 114 -0.17 17.00 -1.96
N MET A 115 0.07 15.85 -2.55
CA MET A 115 -0.59 15.38 -3.78
C MET A 115 -1.81 14.52 -3.45
N ALA A 116 -1.67 13.59 -2.54
CA ALA A 116 -2.73 12.68 -2.10
C ALA A 116 -2.39 12.04 -0.75
N VAL A 117 -3.38 11.39 -0.15
CA VAL A 117 -3.19 10.43 0.94
C VAL A 117 -3.79 9.10 0.49
N LEU A 118 -2.96 8.05 0.45
CA LEU A 118 -3.41 6.67 0.28
C LEU A 118 -3.76 6.10 1.64
N VAL A 119 -5.00 5.62 1.80
CA VAL A 119 -5.47 4.95 3.01
C VAL A 119 -5.69 3.48 2.70
N LEU A 120 -5.09 2.60 3.50
CA LEU A 120 -5.31 1.16 3.45
C LEU A 120 -6.02 0.75 4.74
N LEU A 121 -7.16 0.04 4.62
CA LEU A 121 -7.91 -0.46 5.76
C LEU A 121 -7.83 -1.98 5.81
N CYS A 122 -7.55 -2.48 7.00
CA CYS A 122 -7.36 -3.90 7.29
C CYS A 122 -8.39 -4.35 8.32
N GLY A 123 -8.60 -5.65 8.41
CA GLY A 123 -9.53 -6.23 9.38
C GLY A 123 -9.55 -7.74 9.26
N ASP A 124 -10.44 -8.36 10.05
CA ASP A 124 -10.61 -9.80 10.13
C ASP A 124 -9.35 -10.47 10.72
N ASP A 125 -8.93 -9.96 11.88
CA ASP A 125 -7.66 -10.26 12.54
C ASP A 125 -7.44 -11.75 12.83
N ASP A 126 -8.52 -12.50 13.04
CA ASP A 126 -8.47 -13.94 13.30
C ASP A 126 -8.15 -14.77 12.04
N ALA A 127 -8.44 -14.21 10.87
CA ALA A 127 -8.25 -14.87 9.58
C ALA A 127 -6.98 -14.41 8.84
N HIS A 128 -6.36 -13.29 9.26
CA HIS A 128 -5.26 -12.66 8.54
C HIS A 128 -4.01 -12.53 9.40
N ILE A 129 -2.92 -13.12 8.93
CA ILE A 129 -1.59 -13.02 9.56
C ILE A 129 -0.77 -11.97 8.83
N GLY A 130 -0.47 -10.88 9.51
CA GLY A 130 0.33 -9.80 8.95
C GLY A 130 0.67 -8.72 9.96
N ALA A 131 1.54 -7.81 9.57
CA ALA A 131 1.87 -6.62 10.34
C ALA A 131 2.08 -5.42 9.43
N ILE A 132 1.65 -4.25 9.90
CA ILE A 132 1.99 -2.97 9.30
C ILE A 132 2.77 -2.20 10.34
N GLU A 133 3.96 -1.70 9.98
CA GLU A 133 4.84 -1.00 10.91
C GLU A 133 5.33 0.31 10.30
N VAL A 134 5.38 1.35 11.11
CA VAL A 134 6.02 2.62 10.77
C VAL A 134 7.27 2.78 11.64
N TRP A 135 8.41 2.84 10.97
CA TRP A 135 9.73 3.03 11.57
C TRP A 135 10.23 4.43 11.28
N HIS A 136 10.90 5.04 12.24
CA HIS A 136 11.37 6.42 12.14
C HIS A 136 12.82 6.55 12.59
N ASN A 137 13.58 7.35 11.86
CA ASN A 137 14.87 7.86 12.24
C ASN A 137 14.88 9.39 12.18
N ASP A 138 15.39 9.98 13.24
CA ASP A 138 15.84 11.35 13.28
C ASP A 138 17.36 11.35 13.40
N PRO A 139 18.11 11.74 12.34
CA PRO A 139 19.57 11.69 12.33
C PRO A 139 20.23 12.65 13.35
N ALA A 140 19.51 13.64 13.86
CA ALA A 140 19.99 14.53 14.90
C ALA A 140 20.03 13.85 16.28
N THR A 141 19.24 12.78 16.48
CA THR A 141 19.08 12.13 17.79
C THR A 141 19.51 10.67 17.82
N SER A 142 19.56 9.98 16.67
CA SER A 142 19.85 8.55 16.62
C SER A 142 20.44 8.11 15.29
N TYR A 143 21.32 7.11 15.33
CA TYR A 143 21.84 6.39 14.16
C TYR A 143 20.98 5.17 13.78
N GLU A 144 19.85 4.96 14.43
CA GLU A 144 18.99 3.81 14.26
C GLU A 144 17.53 4.23 14.08
N MET A 145 16.77 3.44 13.31
CA MET A 145 15.30 3.55 13.25
C MET A 145 14.67 2.85 14.45
N ARG A 146 13.62 3.45 14.99
CA ARG A 146 12.76 2.90 16.04
C ARG A 146 11.31 2.77 15.53
N LEU A 147 10.57 1.83 16.10
CA LEU A 147 9.14 1.73 15.87
C LEU A 147 8.41 2.93 16.45
N VAL A 148 7.57 3.58 15.64
CA VAL A 148 6.69 4.68 16.09
C VAL A 148 5.22 4.30 16.05
N GLY A 149 4.85 3.30 15.27
CA GLY A 149 3.50 2.74 15.22
C GLY A 149 3.51 1.38 14.53
N GLY A 150 2.58 0.52 14.90
CA GLY A 150 2.46 -0.78 14.25
C GLY A 150 1.11 -1.43 14.55
N TYR A 151 0.60 -2.22 13.63
CA TYR A 151 -0.56 -3.10 13.77
C TYR A 151 -0.12 -4.53 13.48
N TYR A 152 -0.53 -5.47 14.31
CA TYR A 152 0.00 -6.83 14.32
C TYR A 152 -1.11 -7.90 14.40
N GLY A 153 -2.38 -7.51 14.27
CA GLY A 153 -3.49 -8.44 14.48
C GLY A 153 -3.40 -9.12 15.84
N THR A 154 -3.36 -10.44 15.84
CA THR A 154 -3.26 -11.27 17.06
C THR A 154 -1.82 -11.54 17.51
N ALA A 155 -0.78 -11.08 16.78
CA ALA A 155 0.63 -11.37 17.03
C ALA A 155 1.25 -10.48 18.12
N ALA A 156 0.75 -10.56 19.36
CA ALA A 156 1.15 -9.69 20.48
C ALA A 156 2.65 -9.77 20.82
N MET A 157 3.26 -10.96 20.76
CA MET A 157 4.70 -11.12 21.03
C MET A 157 5.56 -10.51 19.93
N PHE A 158 5.14 -10.60 18.68
CA PHE A 158 5.82 -9.95 17.57
C PHE A 158 5.74 -8.42 17.68
N GLU A 159 4.61 -7.88 18.14
CA GLU A 159 4.47 -6.46 18.49
C GLU A 159 5.42 -6.05 19.61
N LEU A 160 5.47 -6.85 20.71
CA LEU A 160 6.33 -6.56 21.83
C LEU A 160 7.81 -6.48 21.41
N ASN A 161 8.27 -7.46 20.66
CA ASN A 161 9.65 -7.51 20.16
C ASN A 161 9.96 -6.34 19.23
N ALA A 162 9.01 -5.93 18.38
CA ALA A 162 9.17 -4.77 17.50
C ALA A 162 9.45 -3.46 18.26
N ARG A 163 8.84 -3.26 19.43
CA ARG A 163 9.05 -2.04 20.25
C ARG A 163 10.49 -1.89 20.74
N TYR A 164 11.18 -2.99 20.97
CA TYR A 164 12.57 -3.03 21.43
C TYR A 164 13.58 -3.13 20.28
N THR A 165 13.12 -3.49 19.09
CA THR A 165 14.00 -3.62 17.92
C THR A 165 14.47 -2.24 17.45
N ARG A 166 15.75 -2.20 17.04
CA ARG A 166 16.39 -1.03 16.42
C ARG A 166 17.03 -1.45 15.12
N PHE A 167 16.92 -0.61 14.09
CA PHE A 167 17.50 -0.86 12.79
C PHE A 167 18.54 0.19 12.44
N PRO A 168 19.84 -0.17 12.51
CA PRO A 168 20.89 0.66 11.96
C PRO A 168 20.70 0.87 10.45
N ARG A 169 21.23 1.97 9.93
CA ARG A 169 21.13 2.31 8.52
C ARG A 169 21.76 1.22 7.64
N GLY A 170 20.97 0.60 6.77
CA GLY A 170 21.37 -0.50 5.88
C GLY A 170 21.15 -1.90 6.45
N TYR A 171 20.61 -2.04 7.65
CA TYR A 171 20.32 -3.33 8.29
C TYR A 171 18.83 -3.55 8.47
N GLY A 172 18.39 -4.79 8.28
CA GLY A 172 16.98 -5.14 8.26
C GLY A 172 16.21 -4.46 7.13
N LEU A 173 14.93 -4.75 6.97
CA LEU A 173 14.11 -4.14 5.92
C LEU A 173 13.99 -2.61 6.08
N PRO A 174 13.62 -2.07 7.27
CA PRO A 174 13.52 -0.62 7.46
C PRO A 174 14.85 0.11 7.23
N GLY A 175 15.96 -0.38 7.79
CA GLY A 175 17.27 0.26 7.66
C GLY A 175 17.82 0.24 6.23
N ARG A 176 17.51 -0.80 5.45
CA ARG A 176 17.89 -0.89 4.02
C ARG A 176 17.05 0.05 3.16
N VAL A 177 15.75 0.14 3.40
CA VAL A 177 14.86 1.11 2.77
C VAL A 177 15.33 2.54 3.07
N TRP A 178 15.68 2.83 4.31
CA TRP A 178 16.28 4.11 4.70
C TRP A 178 17.60 4.40 3.95
N LYS A 179 18.51 3.42 3.89
CA LYS A 179 19.81 3.60 3.22
C LYS A 179 19.68 3.87 1.73
N SER A 180 18.81 3.12 1.05
CA SER A 180 18.63 3.24 -0.42
C SER A 180 17.69 4.39 -0.78
N GLY A 181 16.76 4.75 0.11
CA GLY A 181 15.62 5.61 -0.18
C GLY A 181 14.74 5.03 -1.29
N MET A 182 14.74 3.69 -1.47
CA MET A 182 13.96 2.96 -2.47
C MET A 182 13.04 1.97 -1.79
N PRO A 183 11.84 1.70 -2.36
CA PRO A 183 11.03 0.59 -1.89
C PRO A 183 11.76 -0.74 -2.10
N MET A 184 11.46 -1.72 -1.25
CA MET A 184 12.13 -3.02 -1.26
C MET A 184 11.14 -4.14 -0.97
N ILE A 185 11.20 -5.22 -1.74
CA ILE A 185 10.44 -6.46 -1.53
C ILE A 185 11.38 -7.52 -0.96
N VAL A 186 10.92 -8.22 0.08
CA VAL A 186 11.55 -9.44 0.61
C VAL A 186 10.59 -10.59 0.40
N LYS A 187 10.93 -11.50 -0.52
CA LYS A 187 10.06 -12.61 -0.94
C LYS A 187 10.04 -13.76 0.05
N ASP A 188 11.15 -13.95 0.76
CA ASP A 188 11.34 -14.99 1.75
C ASP A 188 12.13 -14.44 2.94
N LEU A 189 11.42 -14.17 4.03
CA LEU A 189 12.03 -13.59 5.23
C LEU A 189 13.02 -14.57 5.89
N LYS A 190 12.75 -15.87 5.83
CA LYS A 190 13.57 -16.90 6.48
C LYS A 190 14.99 -16.97 5.91
N HIS A 191 15.11 -16.88 4.59
CA HIS A 191 16.40 -16.97 3.90
C HIS A 191 16.98 -15.60 3.55
N SER A 192 16.30 -14.51 3.94
CA SER A 192 16.75 -13.16 3.64
C SER A 192 17.63 -12.59 4.76
N LYS A 193 18.88 -12.24 4.40
CA LYS A 193 19.74 -11.43 5.27
C LYS A 193 19.21 -10.00 5.50
N ALA A 194 18.10 -9.65 4.82
CA ALA A 194 17.47 -8.35 4.91
C ALA A 194 16.47 -8.23 6.08
N PHE A 195 16.16 -9.32 6.78
CA PHE A 195 15.16 -9.31 7.85
C PHE A 195 15.70 -9.86 9.16
N LEU A 196 15.93 -8.98 10.14
CA LEU A 196 16.56 -9.36 11.41
C LEU A 196 15.66 -10.18 12.34
N ARG A 197 14.32 -10.02 12.24
CA ARG A 197 13.33 -10.72 13.07
C ARG A 197 12.70 -11.92 12.37
N TRP A 198 13.48 -12.61 11.51
CA TRP A 198 12.95 -13.69 10.68
C TRP A 198 12.42 -14.87 11.49
N GLN A 199 13.02 -15.16 12.65
CA GLN A 199 12.60 -16.28 13.53
C GLN A 199 11.18 -16.05 14.04
N GLU A 200 10.96 -14.94 14.72
CA GLU A 200 9.66 -14.57 15.28
C GLU A 200 8.60 -14.39 14.20
N ALA A 201 8.97 -13.80 13.05
CA ALA A 201 8.06 -13.66 11.91
C ALA A 201 7.62 -15.04 11.36
N THR A 202 8.57 -15.97 11.22
CA THR A 202 8.29 -17.32 10.70
C THR A 202 7.43 -18.13 11.67
N GLU A 203 7.65 -18.00 12.97
CA GLU A 203 6.85 -18.68 14.02
C GLU A 203 5.37 -18.32 13.94
N ILE A 204 5.04 -17.09 13.56
CA ILE A 204 3.65 -16.63 13.38
C ILE A 204 3.16 -16.73 11.94
N GLY A 205 3.96 -17.31 11.02
CA GLY A 205 3.58 -17.52 9.61
C GLY A 205 3.90 -16.36 8.66
N ILE A 206 4.43 -15.23 9.13
CA ILE A 206 4.88 -14.13 8.28
C ILE A 206 6.16 -14.54 7.53
N ASN A 207 6.13 -14.43 6.19
CA ASN A 207 7.22 -14.91 5.35
C ASN A 207 7.62 -13.96 4.23
N ARG A 208 6.90 -12.87 3.99
CA ARG A 208 7.22 -11.84 3.00
C ARG A 208 7.01 -10.43 3.55
N GLY A 209 7.69 -9.47 2.94
CA GLY A 209 7.61 -8.08 3.36
C GLY A 209 7.87 -7.09 2.22
N LEU A 210 7.22 -5.94 2.33
CA LEU A 210 7.44 -4.77 1.50
C LEU A 210 7.79 -3.60 2.40
N GLY A 211 8.85 -2.87 2.08
CA GLY A 211 9.23 -1.62 2.74
C GLY A 211 9.14 -0.45 1.78
N ILE A 212 8.59 0.67 2.23
CA ILE A 212 8.42 1.90 1.45
C ILE A 212 9.01 3.08 2.22
N PRO A 213 9.92 3.86 1.61
CA PRO A 213 10.51 5.03 2.26
C PRO A 213 9.59 6.25 2.18
N PHE A 214 9.61 7.06 3.23
CA PHE A 214 8.98 8.37 3.30
C PHE A 214 10.05 9.36 3.82
N PRO A 215 10.90 9.90 2.93
CA PRO A 215 11.89 10.91 3.29
C PRO A 215 11.21 12.25 3.58
N HIS A 216 11.76 13.01 4.51
CA HIS A 216 11.29 14.33 4.86
C HIS A 216 12.39 15.37 4.67
N ALA A 217 12.01 16.61 4.36
CA ALA A 217 12.95 17.72 4.12
C ALA A 217 13.89 18.01 5.31
N SER A 218 13.47 17.69 6.54
CA SER A 218 14.31 17.81 7.75
C SER A 218 15.47 16.80 7.82
N GLY A 219 15.62 15.89 6.84
CA GLY A 219 16.56 14.77 6.89
C GLY A 219 16.04 13.56 7.67
N GLN A 220 14.92 13.69 8.36
CA GLN A 220 14.23 12.56 8.99
C GLN A 220 13.70 11.60 7.93
N THR A 221 13.58 10.34 8.29
CA THR A 221 13.05 9.30 7.38
C THR A 221 12.09 8.39 8.12
N TRP A 222 10.94 8.16 7.52
CA TRP A 222 10.04 7.09 7.93
C TRP A 222 10.11 5.95 6.91
N ALA A 223 9.95 4.73 7.39
CA ALA A 223 9.78 3.54 6.56
C ALA A 223 8.47 2.86 6.96
N LEU A 224 7.56 2.72 6.01
CA LEU A 224 6.38 1.88 6.15
C LEU A 224 6.75 0.47 5.74
N THR A 225 6.55 -0.53 6.62
CA THR A 225 6.72 -1.94 6.30
C THR A 225 5.39 -2.66 6.38
N LEU A 226 5.13 -3.47 5.37
CA LEU A 226 3.95 -4.31 5.23
C LEU A 226 4.44 -5.76 5.21
N LEU A 227 4.08 -6.53 6.23
CA LEU A 227 4.52 -7.92 6.43
C LEU A 227 3.31 -8.84 6.36
N SER A 228 3.41 -9.97 5.68
CA SER A 228 2.29 -10.91 5.54
C SER A 228 2.72 -12.37 5.40
N ALA A 229 1.76 -13.26 5.61
CA ALA A 229 1.87 -14.67 5.28
C ALA A 229 1.49 -14.93 3.81
N HIS A 230 1.92 -16.09 3.27
CA HIS A 230 1.50 -16.54 1.92
C HIS A 230 -0.01 -16.76 1.83
N ASP A 231 -0.61 -17.34 2.89
CA ASP A 231 -2.03 -17.68 2.88
C ASP A 231 -2.95 -16.46 3.03
N THR A 232 -2.42 -15.38 3.62
CA THR A 232 -3.11 -14.10 3.79
C THR A 232 -2.22 -12.95 3.32
N PRO A 233 -1.91 -12.88 2.01
CA PRO A 233 -0.98 -11.89 1.51
C PRO A 233 -1.57 -10.47 1.60
N ILE A 234 -0.71 -9.46 1.69
CA ILE A 234 -1.11 -8.06 1.55
C ILE A 234 -1.68 -7.84 0.15
N ALA A 235 -1.01 -8.38 -0.84
CA ALA A 235 -1.40 -8.44 -2.23
C ALA A 235 -0.80 -9.71 -2.87
N ARG A 236 -1.41 -10.21 -3.96
CA ARG A 236 -0.99 -11.43 -4.65
C ARG A 236 0.20 -11.24 -5.55
N ARG A 237 0.42 -9.97 -5.99
CA ARG A 237 1.61 -9.53 -6.74
C ARG A 237 2.04 -8.17 -6.24
N PHE A 238 3.36 -8.00 -6.13
CA PHE A 238 4.01 -6.71 -5.88
C PHE A 238 4.93 -6.39 -7.05
N GLU A 239 4.96 -5.14 -7.46
CA GLU A 239 5.91 -4.64 -8.45
C GLU A 239 6.49 -3.30 -8.01
N ILE A 240 7.77 -3.11 -8.31
CA ILE A 240 8.47 -1.84 -8.16
C ILE A 240 8.98 -1.45 -9.54
N TRP A 241 8.56 -0.28 -9.98
CA TRP A 241 8.97 0.33 -11.24
C TRP A 241 9.77 1.59 -10.96
N VAL A 242 10.79 1.84 -11.76
CA VAL A 242 11.66 3.00 -11.61
C VAL A 242 11.83 3.72 -12.96
N PRO A 243 12.04 5.04 -12.98
CA PRO A 243 12.39 5.74 -14.21
C PRO A 243 13.67 5.14 -14.82
N SER A 244 13.70 5.01 -16.16
CA SER A 244 14.93 4.71 -16.92
C SER A 244 15.98 5.79 -16.69
N ALA A 245 17.23 5.53 -17.07
CA ALA A 245 18.30 6.51 -16.95
C ALA A 245 18.00 7.79 -17.75
N GLU A 246 17.34 7.64 -18.89
CA GLU A 246 16.92 8.73 -19.78
C GLU A 246 15.61 9.41 -19.32
N HIS A 247 14.93 8.89 -18.31
CA HIS A 247 13.62 9.35 -17.81
C HIS A 247 12.52 9.37 -18.88
N ASP A 248 12.62 8.52 -19.89
CA ASP A 248 11.67 8.38 -20.99
C ASP A 248 10.65 7.25 -20.77
N ALA A 249 10.94 6.31 -19.89
CA ALA A 249 10.09 5.17 -19.57
C ALA A 249 10.23 4.76 -18.10
N LEU A 250 9.27 3.98 -17.61
CA LEU A 250 9.44 3.16 -16.39
C LEU A 250 9.92 1.78 -16.78
N ILE A 251 10.91 1.29 -16.05
CA ILE A 251 11.47 -0.05 -16.17
C ILE A 251 11.22 -0.84 -14.89
N PHE A 252 11.08 -2.15 -15.03
CA PHE A 252 10.90 -3.04 -13.90
C PHE A 252 12.15 -3.11 -13.04
N ASN A 253 12.00 -2.90 -11.73
CA ASN A 253 13.10 -2.98 -10.78
C ASN A 253 13.05 -4.27 -9.96
N ALA A 254 11.88 -4.59 -9.39
CA ALA A 254 11.67 -5.77 -8.58
C ALA A 254 10.19 -6.14 -8.54
N GLY A 255 9.89 -7.40 -8.27
CA GLY A 255 8.51 -7.84 -8.07
C GLY A 255 8.45 -9.25 -7.52
N ASP A 256 7.29 -9.62 -7.00
CA ASP A 256 6.95 -10.94 -6.49
C ASP A 256 5.52 -11.27 -6.87
N CYS A 257 5.29 -12.48 -7.39
CA CYS A 257 3.98 -12.96 -7.82
C CYS A 257 3.90 -14.46 -7.60
N ASP A 258 2.89 -14.91 -6.85
CA ASP A 258 2.69 -16.34 -6.57
C ASP A 258 2.38 -17.15 -7.85
N GLN A 259 1.71 -16.54 -8.81
CA GLN A 259 1.30 -17.18 -10.07
C GLN A 259 2.32 -17.03 -11.20
N ASN A 260 3.37 -16.22 -11.01
CA ASN A 260 4.40 -15.99 -12.01
C ASN A 260 5.79 -15.82 -11.37
N THR A 261 6.53 -16.92 -11.27
CA THR A 261 7.90 -16.93 -10.74
C THR A 261 8.93 -16.34 -11.71
N GLN A 262 8.56 -16.15 -12.99
CA GLN A 262 9.43 -15.61 -14.05
C GLN A 262 9.20 -14.10 -14.30
N LEU A 263 8.48 -13.41 -13.42
CA LEU A 263 8.09 -12.01 -13.60
C LEU A 263 9.27 -11.08 -13.99
N ALA A 264 10.44 -11.29 -13.41
CA ALA A 264 11.63 -10.50 -13.74
C ALA A 264 12.14 -10.76 -15.17
N ALA A 265 12.06 -11.99 -15.65
CA ALA A 265 12.44 -12.34 -17.02
C ALA A 265 11.42 -11.78 -18.03
N ASP A 266 10.14 -11.89 -17.72
CA ASP A 266 9.04 -11.38 -18.55
C ASP A 266 9.13 -9.87 -18.74
N TYR A 267 9.62 -9.15 -17.71
CA TYR A 267 9.71 -7.69 -17.71
C TYR A 267 11.09 -7.14 -18.06
N ALA A 268 12.08 -7.98 -18.38
CA ALA A 268 13.44 -7.54 -18.60
C ALA A 268 13.59 -6.48 -19.71
N ALA A 269 12.75 -6.52 -20.74
CA ALA A 269 12.74 -5.56 -21.85
C ALA A 269 11.51 -4.64 -21.85
N VAL A 270 10.63 -4.74 -20.84
CA VAL A 270 9.41 -3.94 -20.78
C VAL A 270 9.74 -2.51 -20.38
N LYS A 271 9.22 -1.58 -21.17
CA LYS A 271 9.23 -0.15 -20.91
C LYS A 271 7.78 0.34 -20.88
N ILE A 272 7.41 1.09 -19.87
CA ILE A 272 6.07 1.72 -19.74
C ILE A 272 6.22 3.21 -19.96
N ALA A 273 5.54 3.73 -20.96
CA ALA A 273 5.56 5.15 -21.26
C ALA A 273 4.73 5.96 -20.25
N LYS A 274 5.06 7.24 -20.13
CA LYS A 274 4.28 8.17 -19.30
C LYS A 274 2.84 8.27 -19.82
N GLY A 275 1.88 7.97 -18.96
CA GLY A 275 0.45 7.91 -19.32
C GLY A 275 -0.03 6.53 -19.82
N GLU A 276 0.85 5.56 -20.05
CA GLU A 276 0.50 4.22 -20.53
C GLU A 276 -0.03 3.35 -19.38
N GLY A 277 -1.26 2.88 -19.49
CA GLY A 277 -1.91 2.07 -18.48
C GLY A 277 -1.97 2.75 -17.11
N THR A 278 -2.27 2.01 -16.07
CA THR A 278 -2.38 2.55 -14.71
C THR A 278 -1.03 3.03 -14.17
N ILE A 279 0.03 2.25 -14.38
CA ILE A 279 1.39 2.59 -13.92
C ILE A 279 1.90 3.87 -14.57
N GLY A 280 1.77 4.01 -15.89
CA GLY A 280 2.15 5.22 -16.61
C GLY A 280 1.31 6.45 -16.23
N GLN A 281 0.02 6.26 -15.90
CA GLN A 281 -0.84 7.34 -15.40
C GLN A 281 -0.39 7.85 -14.03
N VAL A 282 -0.03 6.96 -13.10
CA VAL A 282 0.53 7.36 -11.79
C VAL A 282 1.80 8.18 -11.99
N TRP A 283 2.67 7.77 -12.93
CA TRP A 283 3.85 8.57 -13.27
C TRP A 283 3.49 9.93 -13.87
N ALA A 284 2.49 9.99 -14.76
CA ALA A 284 2.08 11.23 -15.42
C ALA A 284 1.49 12.25 -14.44
N THR A 285 0.73 11.78 -13.45
CA THR A 285 -0.03 12.63 -12.52
C THR A 285 0.67 12.87 -11.18
N GLY A 286 1.56 11.96 -10.78
CA GLY A 286 2.10 11.91 -9.41
C GLY A 286 1.07 11.53 -8.35
N LEU A 287 -0.12 11.09 -8.76
CA LEU A 287 -1.19 10.65 -7.85
C LEU A 287 -1.22 9.13 -7.76
N PRO A 288 -1.51 8.55 -6.59
CA PRO A 288 -1.87 7.15 -6.48
C PRO A 288 -3.06 6.83 -7.39
N ALA A 289 -3.19 5.57 -7.79
CA ALA A 289 -4.35 5.09 -8.53
C ALA A 289 -4.85 3.76 -7.96
N VAL A 290 -6.15 3.54 -8.06
CA VAL A 290 -6.80 2.25 -7.84
C VAL A 290 -7.50 1.83 -9.13
N ARG A 291 -7.63 0.52 -9.34
CA ARG A 291 -8.41 -0.08 -10.43
C ARG A 291 -9.17 -1.28 -9.90
N ASP A 292 -10.48 -1.22 -9.96
CA ASP A 292 -11.37 -2.34 -9.61
C ASP A 292 -11.33 -3.43 -10.68
N SER A 293 -10.99 -3.08 -11.94
CA SER A 293 -10.84 -4.02 -13.04
C SER A 293 -9.64 -3.66 -13.90
N LEU A 294 -8.76 -4.64 -14.09
CA LEU A 294 -7.61 -4.55 -14.98
C LEU A 294 -7.93 -4.91 -16.44
N ALA A 295 -9.15 -5.36 -16.75
CA ALA A 295 -9.53 -5.81 -18.08
C ALA A 295 -9.34 -4.72 -19.17
N ALA A 296 -9.44 -3.45 -18.80
CA ALA A 296 -9.22 -2.32 -19.70
C ALA A 296 -7.76 -1.81 -19.71
N ASP A 297 -6.89 -2.33 -18.86
CA ASP A 297 -5.48 -1.91 -18.82
C ASP A 297 -4.68 -2.71 -19.85
N THR A 298 -4.48 -2.13 -21.03
CA THR A 298 -3.76 -2.75 -22.16
C THR A 298 -2.24 -2.57 -22.10
N SER A 299 -1.69 -1.99 -21.02
CA SER A 299 -0.25 -1.92 -20.81
C SER A 299 0.38 -3.31 -20.63
N PRO A 300 1.70 -3.47 -20.83
CA PRO A 300 2.36 -4.74 -20.56
C PRO A 300 2.12 -5.28 -19.15
N ALA A 301 2.11 -4.38 -18.14
CA ALA A 301 1.85 -4.75 -16.75
C ALA A 301 0.41 -5.21 -16.53
N GLY A 302 -0.58 -4.48 -17.08
CA GLY A 302 -2.00 -4.84 -17.02
C GLY A 302 -2.27 -6.20 -17.67
N ARG A 303 -1.78 -6.42 -18.89
CA ARG A 303 -1.93 -7.72 -19.58
C ARG A 303 -1.32 -8.88 -18.82
N SER A 304 -0.09 -8.68 -18.27
CA SER A 304 0.57 -9.70 -17.45
C SER A 304 -0.18 -10.01 -16.16
N ALA A 305 -0.78 -9.00 -15.54
CA ALA A 305 -1.58 -9.18 -14.34
C ALA A 305 -2.87 -9.97 -14.63
N VAL A 306 -3.59 -9.62 -15.70
CA VAL A 306 -4.79 -10.35 -16.15
C VAL A 306 -4.47 -11.80 -16.53
N ALA A 307 -3.35 -12.03 -17.21
CA ALA A 307 -2.90 -13.39 -17.56
C ALA A 307 -2.58 -14.24 -16.32
N ALA A 308 -2.17 -13.62 -15.21
CA ALA A 308 -1.95 -14.26 -13.92
C ALA A 308 -3.25 -14.38 -13.07
N GLY A 309 -4.41 -14.02 -13.61
CA GLY A 309 -5.71 -14.09 -12.93
C GLY A 309 -5.86 -13.03 -11.83
N LEU A 310 -5.19 -11.89 -11.97
CA LEU A 310 -5.31 -10.73 -11.09
C LEU A 310 -6.31 -9.75 -11.72
N GLU A 311 -7.16 -9.14 -10.91
CA GLU A 311 -8.31 -8.39 -11.41
C GLU A 311 -8.28 -6.92 -11.05
N SER A 312 -7.63 -6.58 -9.95
CA SER A 312 -7.59 -5.22 -9.44
C SER A 312 -6.18 -4.82 -8.97
N MET A 313 -5.95 -3.51 -8.85
CA MET A 313 -4.66 -3.00 -8.38
C MET A 313 -4.78 -1.69 -7.64
N VAL A 314 -3.76 -1.45 -6.81
CA VAL A 314 -3.42 -0.16 -6.22
C VAL A 314 -2.00 0.18 -6.66
N ALA A 315 -1.76 1.42 -7.07
CA ALA A 315 -0.43 1.91 -7.40
C ALA A 315 -0.14 3.22 -6.67
N MET A 316 1.05 3.33 -6.09
CA MET A 316 1.48 4.50 -5.32
C MET A 316 2.84 5.00 -5.80
N PRO A 317 3.00 6.30 -6.10
CA PRO A 317 4.29 6.89 -6.41
C PRO A 317 5.11 7.08 -5.13
N VAL A 318 6.40 6.83 -5.20
CA VAL A 318 7.40 7.25 -4.22
C VAL A 318 8.14 8.44 -4.82
N MET A 319 7.89 9.61 -4.25
CA MET A 319 8.39 10.89 -4.78
C MET A 319 9.61 11.36 -3.98
N ASN A 320 10.41 12.22 -4.60
CA ASN A 320 11.40 13.05 -3.95
C ASN A 320 11.32 14.49 -4.53
N GLU A 321 12.25 15.36 -4.16
CA GLU A 321 12.33 16.74 -4.65
C GLU A 321 12.53 16.86 -6.18
N HIS A 322 13.04 15.81 -6.84
CA HIS A 322 13.29 15.76 -8.28
C HIS A 322 12.16 15.08 -9.07
N GLY A 323 11.11 14.59 -8.40
CA GLY A 323 9.97 13.92 -9.01
C GLY A 323 9.82 12.46 -8.62
N LEU A 324 9.33 11.61 -9.53
CA LEU A 324 9.12 10.19 -9.28
C LEU A 324 10.46 9.46 -9.12
N LYS A 325 10.67 8.84 -7.97
CA LYS A 325 11.82 7.99 -7.68
C LYS A 325 11.54 6.51 -7.94
N ALA A 326 10.36 6.07 -7.57
CA ALA A 326 9.86 4.72 -7.83
C ALA A 326 8.33 4.72 -7.79
N LEU A 327 7.75 3.65 -8.28
CA LEU A 327 6.34 3.35 -8.16
C LEU A 327 6.19 1.96 -7.57
N VAL A 328 5.30 1.81 -6.60
CA VAL A 328 4.93 0.52 -6.02
C VAL A 328 3.53 0.17 -6.46
N ALA A 329 3.33 -1.04 -6.98
CA ALA A 329 2.03 -1.56 -7.38
C ALA A 329 1.70 -2.84 -6.61
N TRP A 330 0.46 -2.92 -6.14
CA TRP A 330 -0.14 -4.08 -5.49
C TRP A 330 -1.27 -4.60 -6.38
N TYR A 331 -1.29 -5.90 -6.62
CA TYR A 331 -2.35 -6.53 -7.43
C TYR A 331 -3.08 -7.59 -6.60
N PHE A 332 -4.38 -7.66 -6.80
CA PHE A 332 -5.31 -8.52 -6.08
C PHE A 332 -6.08 -9.45 -7.01
#